data_a3ace9f6b85c79440161adff839af88b
#
_entry.id   a3ace9f6b85c79440161adff839af88b
#
_cell.length_a   1.000
_cell.length_b   1.000
_cell.length_c   1.000
_cell.angle_alpha   90.00
_cell.angle_beta   90.00
_cell.angle_gamma   90.00
#
_symmetry.space_group_name_H-M   'P 1'
#
loop_
_entity.id
_entity.type
_entity.pdbx_description
1 polymer ?
#
loop_
_entity_poly.entity_id
_entity_poly.type
_entity_poly.pdbx_seq_one_letter_code
_entity_poly.pdbx_strand_id
1 'polypeptide(L)'
;MEQFYDKVSASAAYIRAHIPQTPTAGIILGSGLGGLVDAMTDKTVIPYGDIPHFPCSTVAGHAGNLVIGRLGSQVAAALQGRFHYYEGFSMKEVTYPVYVLALLGVKTLIVTNACGGINRTFVPGDLMLLSDHINMLGANSLIGPNDERFGPRFPDMTEAYPHRLREKAHQAAGALGFACKEGVYAIFPGPCYETAAEIRAYEHLGADAIGMSTVPEVIAANYLGMAVLGIACITNMATGIAREKHSHQEVLRIANESSQKLCALVERVVREL
;
A
#
# COMPACT_ATOMS: atom_id res chain seq x y z
N MET A 1 -12.05 19.66 -12.18
CA MET A 1 -12.67 18.43 -11.61
C MET A 1 -13.07 17.45 -12.71
N GLU A 2 -13.82 17.89 -13.71
CA GLU A 2 -14.12 17.07 -14.89
C GLU A 2 -12.89 16.40 -15.48
N GLN A 3 -11.83 17.17 -15.70
CA GLN A 3 -10.59 16.70 -16.29
C GLN A 3 -9.90 15.56 -15.49
N PHE A 4 -10.02 15.50 -14.15
CA PHE A 4 -9.42 14.42 -13.35
C PHE A 4 -10.23 13.12 -13.47
N TYR A 5 -11.55 13.20 -13.36
CA TYR A 5 -12.43 12.05 -13.56
C TYR A 5 -12.30 11.46 -14.96
N ASP A 6 -12.24 12.32 -15.99
CA ASP A 6 -12.12 11.89 -17.39
C ASP A 6 -10.80 11.16 -17.64
N LYS A 7 -9.70 11.67 -17.05
CA LYS A 7 -8.40 10.98 -17.10
C LYS A 7 -8.45 9.60 -16.45
N VAL A 8 -8.99 9.50 -15.22
CA VAL A 8 -9.13 8.22 -14.50
C VAL A 8 -10.02 7.26 -15.29
N SER A 9 -11.11 7.77 -15.87
CA SER A 9 -12.03 6.99 -16.71
C SER A 9 -11.35 6.47 -17.99
N ALA A 10 -10.52 7.28 -18.64
CA ALA A 10 -9.75 6.88 -19.82
C ALA A 10 -8.75 5.76 -19.49
N SER A 11 -8.03 5.88 -18.35
CA SER A 11 -7.13 4.84 -17.87
C SER A 11 -7.88 3.53 -17.59
N ALA A 12 -9.02 3.61 -16.87
CA ALA A 12 -9.83 2.43 -16.55
C ALA A 12 -10.43 1.79 -17.80
N ALA A 13 -10.87 2.58 -18.79
CA ALA A 13 -11.40 2.07 -20.06
C ALA A 13 -10.31 1.35 -20.86
N TYR A 14 -9.10 1.94 -20.93
CA TYR A 14 -7.95 1.31 -21.57
C TYR A 14 -7.64 -0.05 -20.94
N ILE A 15 -7.53 -0.11 -19.60
CA ILE A 15 -7.25 -1.38 -18.91
C ILE A 15 -8.35 -2.41 -19.19
N ARG A 16 -9.63 -2.03 -19.10
CA ARG A 16 -10.76 -2.94 -19.37
C ARG A 16 -10.69 -3.56 -20.76
N ALA A 17 -10.23 -2.81 -21.76
CA ALA A 17 -10.10 -3.31 -23.15
C ALA A 17 -8.99 -4.36 -23.29
N HIS A 18 -8.05 -4.44 -22.32
CA HIS A 18 -6.89 -5.33 -22.37
C HIS A 18 -6.98 -6.52 -21.41
N ILE A 19 -8.03 -6.62 -20.59
CA ILE A 19 -8.18 -7.67 -19.59
C ILE A 19 -9.42 -8.53 -19.86
N PRO A 20 -9.34 -9.86 -19.66
CA PRO A 20 -10.48 -10.74 -19.86
C PRO A 20 -11.50 -10.72 -18.70
N GLN A 21 -11.07 -10.31 -17.50
CA GLN A 21 -11.89 -10.35 -16.28
C GLN A 21 -11.62 -9.11 -15.41
N THR A 22 -12.68 -8.59 -14.79
CA THR A 22 -12.61 -7.45 -13.89
C THR A 22 -12.05 -7.87 -12.52
N PRO A 23 -11.02 -7.17 -11.98
CA PRO A 23 -10.48 -7.49 -10.66
C PRO A 23 -11.45 -7.04 -9.54
N THR A 24 -11.54 -7.86 -8.50
CA THR A 24 -12.29 -7.57 -7.27
C THR A 24 -11.38 -7.13 -6.12
N ALA A 25 -10.11 -7.54 -6.17
CA ALA A 25 -9.06 -7.15 -5.22
C ALA A 25 -7.98 -6.33 -5.91
N GLY A 26 -7.49 -5.28 -5.23
CA GLY A 26 -6.32 -4.49 -5.62
C GLY A 26 -5.19 -4.74 -4.63
N ILE A 27 -3.95 -4.77 -5.12
CA ILE A 27 -2.77 -4.99 -4.29
C ILE A 27 -1.71 -3.96 -4.69
N ILE A 28 -1.24 -3.15 -3.74
CA ILE A 28 -0.10 -2.27 -3.96
C ILE A 28 1.14 -2.90 -3.32
N LEU A 29 2.10 -3.28 -4.16
CA LEU A 29 3.32 -3.93 -3.74
C LEU A 29 4.40 -2.88 -3.39
N GLY A 30 4.91 -2.93 -2.16
CA GLY A 30 6.00 -2.10 -1.69
C GLY A 30 7.37 -2.58 -2.19
N SER A 31 8.41 -1.81 -1.86
CA SER A 31 9.80 -2.11 -2.21
C SER A 31 10.24 -3.50 -1.72
N GLY A 32 10.83 -4.30 -2.59
CA GLY A 32 11.28 -5.67 -2.28
C GLY A 32 10.15 -6.71 -2.19
N LEU A 33 8.88 -6.33 -2.42
CA LEU A 33 7.72 -7.20 -2.22
C LEU A 33 7.04 -7.59 -3.55
N GLY A 34 7.72 -7.40 -4.68
CA GLY A 34 7.19 -7.62 -6.03
C GLY A 34 6.92 -9.06 -6.42
N GLY A 35 7.40 -10.05 -5.69
CA GLY A 35 7.34 -11.47 -6.03
C GLY A 35 5.93 -12.10 -6.01
N LEU A 36 4.92 -11.42 -5.45
CA LEU A 36 3.55 -11.93 -5.41
C LEU A 36 2.98 -12.23 -6.82
N VAL A 37 3.38 -11.43 -7.81
CA VAL A 37 2.89 -11.62 -9.19
C VAL A 37 3.34 -12.94 -9.81
N ASP A 38 4.38 -13.59 -9.28
CA ASP A 38 4.84 -14.90 -9.76
C ASP A 38 3.84 -16.02 -9.39
N ALA A 39 3.11 -15.85 -8.30
CA ALA A 39 2.04 -16.77 -7.89
C ALA A 39 0.71 -16.55 -8.63
N MET A 40 0.57 -15.46 -9.40
CA MET A 40 -0.63 -15.22 -10.19
C MET A 40 -0.66 -16.07 -11.45
N THR A 41 -1.83 -16.60 -11.81
CA THR A 41 -2.08 -17.31 -13.07
C THR A 41 -2.92 -16.45 -14.03
N ASP A 42 -2.99 -16.82 -15.30
CA ASP A 42 -3.76 -16.13 -16.36
C ASP A 42 -3.47 -14.61 -16.38
N LYS A 43 -2.18 -14.26 -16.32
CA LYS A 43 -1.71 -12.88 -16.15
C LYS A 43 -1.81 -12.06 -17.42
N THR A 44 -2.35 -10.84 -17.29
CA THR A 44 -2.15 -9.74 -18.25
C THR A 44 -1.23 -8.72 -17.58
N VAL A 45 -0.12 -8.38 -18.21
CA VAL A 45 0.84 -7.38 -17.73
C VAL A 45 0.72 -6.14 -18.61
N ILE A 46 0.46 -5.00 -17.98
CA ILE A 46 0.32 -3.70 -18.66
C ILE A 46 1.35 -2.74 -18.04
N PRO A 47 2.37 -2.30 -18.79
CA PRO A 47 3.30 -1.28 -18.33
C PRO A 47 2.57 0.02 -17.98
N TYR A 48 2.95 0.70 -16.91
CA TYR A 48 2.32 1.97 -16.52
C TYR A 48 2.37 3.02 -17.63
N GLY A 49 3.49 3.05 -18.38
CA GLY A 49 3.66 3.98 -19.50
C GLY A 49 2.71 3.78 -20.68
N ASP A 50 2.08 2.60 -20.79
CA ASP A 50 1.10 2.31 -21.84
C ASP A 50 -0.32 2.74 -21.44
N ILE A 51 -0.57 2.93 -20.13
CA ILE A 51 -1.88 3.33 -19.62
C ILE A 51 -2.02 4.85 -19.72
N PRO A 52 -3.01 5.39 -20.46
CA PRO A 52 -3.20 6.83 -20.59
C PRO A 52 -3.24 7.53 -19.22
N HIS A 53 -2.53 8.64 -19.08
CA HIS A 53 -2.48 9.49 -17.87
C HIS A 53 -1.91 8.82 -16.60
N PHE A 54 -1.49 7.56 -16.67
CA PHE A 54 -0.94 6.88 -15.51
C PHE A 54 0.48 7.40 -15.23
N PRO A 55 0.84 7.69 -13.95
CA PRO A 55 2.20 8.13 -13.65
C PRO A 55 3.20 6.99 -13.82
N CYS A 56 4.49 7.34 -13.98
CA CYS A 56 5.59 6.37 -14.07
C CYS A 56 6.50 6.53 -12.86
N SER A 57 6.72 5.44 -12.10
CA SER A 57 7.61 5.46 -10.93
C SER A 57 9.07 5.67 -11.34
N THR A 58 9.81 6.40 -10.50
CA THR A 58 11.24 6.67 -10.67
C THR A 58 12.10 5.89 -9.68
N VAL A 59 11.49 5.19 -8.72
CA VAL A 59 12.18 4.46 -7.66
C VAL A 59 12.76 3.15 -8.18
N ALA A 60 14.05 2.93 -7.94
CA ALA A 60 14.71 1.67 -8.25
C ALA A 60 14.05 0.50 -7.49
N GLY A 61 13.78 -0.61 -8.20
CA GLY A 61 13.10 -1.78 -7.63
C GLY A 61 11.57 -1.80 -7.82
N HIS A 62 10.99 -0.73 -8.41
CA HIS A 62 9.61 -0.73 -8.89
C HIS A 62 9.58 -1.09 -10.37
N ALA A 63 8.94 -2.21 -10.71
CA ALA A 63 8.88 -2.69 -12.10
C ALA A 63 7.98 -1.82 -13.00
N GLY A 64 7.09 -1.02 -12.42
CA GLY A 64 6.22 -0.10 -13.17
C GLY A 64 5.16 -0.81 -14.01
N ASN A 65 4.62 -1.92 -13.51
CA ASN A 65 3.60 -2.72 -14.20
C ASN A 65 2.32 -2.84 -13.37
N LEU A 66 1.19 -2.79 -14.05
CA LEU A 66 -0.08 -3.30 -13.56
C LEU A 66 -0.22 -4.76 -14.03
N VAL A 67 -0.32 -5.70 -13.10
CA VAL A 67 -0.52 -7.12 -13.39
C VAL A 67 -1.91 -7.53 -12.93
N ILE A 68 -2.74 -7.98 -13.86
CA ILE A 68 -4.08 -8.50 -13.57
C ILE A 68 -4.09 -9.99 -13.86
N GLY A 69 -4.51 -10.78 -12.87
CA GLY A 69 -4.50 -12.23 -12.97
C GLY A 69 -5.23 -12.87 -11.80
N ARG A 70 -5.15 -14.17 -11.71
CA ARG A 70 -5.86 -14.95 -10.67
C ARG A 70 -4.92 -15.31 -9.52
N LEU A 71 -5.45 -15.15 -8.30
CA LEU A 71 -4.93 -15.74 -7.07
C LEU A 71 -6.00 -16.71 -6.53
N GLY A 72 -5.87 -17.99 -6.82
CA GLY A 72 -6.93 -18.97 -6.60
C GLY A 72 -8.17 -18.67 -7.44
N SER A 73 -9.33 -18.52 -6.80
CA SER A 73 -10.60 -18.19 -7.46
C SER A 73 -10.78 -16.70 -7.75
N GLN A 74 -10.02 -15.83 -7.10
CA GLN A 74 -10.17 -14.37 -7.17
C GLN A 74 -9.36 -13.78 -8.31
N VAL A 75 -9.90 -12.73 -8.95
CA VAL A 75 -9.17 -11.91 -9.91
C VAL A 75 -8.62 -10.69 -9.16
N ALA A 76 -7.31 -10.51 -9.20
CA ALA A 76 -6.62 -9.43 -8.52
C ALA A 76 -5.86 -8.53 -9.50
N ALA A 77 -5.76 -7.24 -9.17
CA ALA A 77 -4.93 -6.26 -9.85
C ALA A 77 -3.76 -5.89 -8.93
N ALA A 78 -2.55 -6.28 -9.31
CA ALA A 78 -1.33 -5.99 -8.55
C ALA A 78 -0.54 -4.85 -9.20
N LEU A 79 -0.29 -3.80 -8.45
CA LEU A 79 0.60 -2.70 -8.81
C LEU A 79 2.03 -3.08 -8.40
N GLN A 80 2.90 -3.38 -9.38
CA GLN A 80 4.33 -3.64 -9.14
C GLN A 80 5.11 -2.34 -9.04
N GLY A 81 4.90 -1.64 -7.94
CA GLY A 81 5.47 -0.33 -7.64
C GLY A 81 4.38 0.69 -7.31
N ARG A 82 4.80 1.74 -6.63
CA ARG A 82 3.97 2.85 -6.20
C ARG A 82 4.65 4.18 -6.46
N PHE A 83 3.93 5.26 -6.24
CA PHE A 83 4.41 6.63 -6.34
C PHE A 83 4.54 7.23 -4.94
N HIS A 84 5.64 7.95 -4.70
CA HIS A 84 5.86 8.54 -3.38
C HIS A 84 5.86 10.06 -3.47
N TYR A 85 5.42 10.69 -2.38
CA TYR A 85 5.42 12.15 -2.30
C TYR A 85 6.83 12.73 -2.40
N TYR A 86 7.84 12.05 -1.86
CA TYR A 86 9.24 12.49 -1.95
C TYR A 86 9.84 12.42 -3.36
N GLU A 87 9.21 11.74 -4.31
CA GLU A 87 9.61 11.76 -5.73
C GLU A 87 9.20 13.08 -6.42
N GLY A 88 8.42 13.95 -5.74
CA GLY A 88 7.90 15.20 -6.28
C GLY A 88 6.50 15.09 -6.89
N PHE A 89 5.88 13.91 -6.82
CA PHE A 89 4.50 13.72 -7.26
C PHE A 89 3.52 14.47 -6.36
N SER A 90 2.50 15.08 -6.94
CA SER A 90 1.36 15.61 -6.21
C SER A 90 0.58 14.47 -5.52
N MET A 91 -0.18 14.81 -4.46
CA MET A 91 -1.04 13.82 -3.79
C MET A 91 -2.06 13.17 -4.74
N LYS A 92 -2.50 13.86 -5.78
CA LYS A 92 -3.39 13.30 -6.82
C LYS A 92 -2.68 12.27 -7.69
N GLU A 93 -1.42 12.48 -8.02
CA GLU A 93 -0.61 11.51 -8.78
C GLU A 93 -0.25 10.31 -7.92
N VAL A 94 0.15 10.51 -6.65
CA VAL A 94 0.43 9.42 -5.71
C VAL A 94 -0.77 8.47 -5.58
N THR A 95 -1.98 9.01 -5.53
CA THR A 95 -3.21 8.22 -5.32
C THR A 95 -3.94 7.87 -6.62
N TYR A 96 -3.48 8.35 -7.77
CA TYR A 96 -4.11 8.12 -9.08
C TYR A 96 -4.43 6.64 -9.34
N PRO A 97 -3.51 5.69 -9.08
CA PRO A 97 -3.79 4.27 -9.29
C PRO A 97 -4.98 3.75 -8.47
N VAL A 98 -5.18 4.27 -7.26
CA VAL A 98 -6.29 3.85 -6.39
C VAL A 98 -7.64 4.25 -7.01
N TYR A 99 -7.72 5.46 -7.59
CA TYR A 99 -8.91 5.90 -8.32
C TYR A 99 -9.19 5.02 -9.54
N VAL A 100 -8.14 4.64 -10.29
CA VAL A 100 -8.29 3.74 -11.44
C VAL A 100 -8.78 2.37 -11.00
N LEU A 101 -8.22 1.79 -9.94
CA LEU A 101 -8.66 0.50 -9.37
C LEU A 101 -10.13 0.55 -8.92
N ALA A 102 -10.57 1.66 -8.32
CA ALA A 102 -11.98 1.85 -7.93
C ALA A 102 -12.91 1.80 -9.14
N LEU A 103 -12.59 2.55 -10.20
CA LEU A 103 -13.38 2.53 -11.43
C LEU A 103 -13.30 1.18 -12.15
N LEU A 104 -12.26 0.38 -11.98
CA LEU A 104 -12.20 -1.00 -12.45
C LEU A 104 -13.14 -1.93 -11.68
N GLY A 105 -13.61 -1.55 -10.51
CA GLY A 105 -14.55 -2.33 -9.71
C GLY A 105 -13.93 -3.01 -8.47
N VAL A 106 -12.66 -2.71 -8.16
CA VAL A 106 -11.98 -3.21 -6.95
C VAL A 106 -12.74 -2.77 -5.70
N LYS A 107 -13.00 -3.73 -4.80
CA LYS A 107 -13.72 -3.52 -3.53
C LYS A 107 -12.83 -3.62 -2.31
N THR A 108 -11.74 -4.37 -2.41
CA THR A 108 -10.77 -4.53 -1.32
C THR A 108 -9.40 -4.16 -1.84
N LEU A 109 -8.72 -3.25 -1.13
CA LEU A 109 -7.34 -2.85 -1.41
C LEU A 109 -6.41 -3.40 -0.33
N ILE A 110 -5.41 -4.15 -0.75
CA ILE A 110 -4.31 -4.58 0.12
C ILE A 110 -3.11 -3.70 -0.19
N VAL A 111 -2.63 -2.96 0.82
CA VAL A 111 -1.46 -2.11 0.68
C VAL A 111 -0.30 -2.69 1.48
N THR A 112 0.86 -2.84 0.84
CA THR A 112 2.05 -3.35 1.51
C THR A 112 3.17 -2.31 1.51
N ASN A 113 4.01 -2.30 2.52
CA ASN A 113 5.17 -1.41 2.59
C ASN A 113 6.32 -2.04 3.40
N ALA A 114 7.52 -1.46 3.23
CA ALA A 114 8.66 -1.61 4.11
C ALA A 114 8.72 -0.37 5.02
N CYS A 115 9.02 -0.54 6.32
CA CYS A 115 8.99 0.56 7.28
C CYS A 115 9.95 0.33 8.46
N GLY A 116 10.22 1.41 9.21
CA GLY A 116 10.97 1.38 10.47
C GLY A 116 10.05 1.07 11.66
N GLY A 117 10.46 0.14 12.53
CA GLY A 117 9.76 -0.17 13.77
C GLY A 117 10.07 0.86 14.87
N ILE A 118 9.02 1.42 15.48
CA ILE A 118 9.11 2.30 16.68
C ILE A 118 8.84 1.47 17.92
N ASN A 119 7.86 0.58 17.88
CA ASN A 119 7.52 -0.31 19.00
C ASN A 119 8.69 -1.26 19.27
N ARG A 120 9.21 -1.20 20.51
CA ARG A 120 10.44 -1.92 20.94
C ARG A 120 10.24 -3.43 21.07
N THR A 121 9.02 -3.93 20.95
CA THR A 121 8.70 -5.37 20.90
C THR A 121 8.76 -5.95 19.48
N PHE A 122 8.95 -5.08 18.47
CA PHE A 122 9.10 -5.50 17.09
C PHE A 122 10.55 -5.79 16.78
N VAL A 123 10.75 -6.66 15.80
CA VAL A 123 12.07 -6.99 15.27
C VAL A 123 12.05 -6.95 13.74
N PRO A 124 13.19 -6.65 13.07
CA PRO A 124 13.28 -6.75 11.62
C PRO A 124 12.82 -8.13 11.11
N GLY A 125 11.97 -8.13 10.08
CA GLY A 125 11.30 -9.31 9.55
C GLY A 125 9.89 -9.56 10.08
N ASP A 126 9.44 -8.83 11.12
CA ASP A 126 8.05 -8.88 11.55
C ASP A 126 7.12 -8.30 10.46
N LEU A 127 5.95 -8.92 10.30
CA LEU A 127 4.82 -8.35 9.56
C LEU A 127 3.85 -7.73 10.55
N MET A 128 3.49 -6.46 10.32
CA MET A 128 2.53 -5.71 11.13
C MET A 128 1.29 -5.40 10.30
N LEU A 129 0.12 -5.78 10.79
CA LEU A 129 -1.17 -5.32 10.27
C LEU A 129 -1.43 -3.91 10.79
N LEU A 130 -1.79 -2.99 9.90
CA LEU A 130 -2.14 -1.64 10.28
C LEU A 130 -3.53 -1.64 10.92
N SER A 131 -3.62 -1.21 12.17
CA SER A 131 -4.88 -0.98 12.87
C SER A 131 -5.41 0.44 12.68
N ASP A 132 -4.48 1.41 12.55
CA ASP A 132 -4.76 2.82 12.32
C ASP A 132 -3.52 3.52 11.75
N HIS A 133 -3.63 4.83 11.46
CA HIS A 133 -2.49 5.62 11.01
C HIS A 133 -2.47 7.04 11.56
N ILE A 134 -1.28 7.64 11.55
CA ILE A 134 -1.04 9.06 11.85
C ILE A 134 -0.45 9.72 10.60
N ASN A 135 -1.17 10.70 10.02
CA ASN A 135 -0.72 11.42 8.85
C ASN A 135 0.10 12.66 9.24
N MET A 136 1.42 12.57 9.12
CA MET A 136 2.37 13.65 9.41
C MET A 136 2.97 14.30 8.14
N LEU A 137 2.34 14.08 6.95
CA LEU A 137 2.82 14.67 5.69
C LEU A 137 2.62 16.18 5.58
N GLY A 138 1.73 16.78 6.41
CA GLY A 138 1.27 18.14 6.17
C GLY A 138 0.42 18.29 4.89
N ALA A 139 0.03 17.18 4.28
CA ALA A 139 -0.78 17.10 3.06
C ALA A 139 -1.81 15.97 3.17
N ASN A 140 -2.88 16.07 2.35
CA ASN A 140 -3.91 15.04 2.27
C ASN A 140 -4.38 14.92 0.81
N SER A 141 -4.58 13.70 0.33
CA SER A 141 -4.98 13.42 -1.05
C SER A 141 -6.35 13.99 -1.44
N LEU A 142 -7.19 14.34 -0.46
CA LEU A 142 -8.53 14.88 -0.65
C LEU A 142 -8.61 16.41 -0.57
N ILE A 143 -7.49 17.10 -0.33
CA ILE A 143 -7.45 18.58 -0.35
C ILE A 143 -7.82 19.07 -1.76
N GLY A 144 -8.68 20.08 -1.80
CA GLY A 144 -9.18 20.69 -3.03
C GLY A 144 -10.68 20.44 -3.25
N PRO A 145 -11.20 20.77 -4.43
CA PRO A 145 -12.62 20.55 -4.76
C PRO A 145 -12.99 19.06 -4.73
N ASN A 146 -14.15 18.73 -4.18
CA ASN A 146 -14.70 17.36 -4.19
C ASN A 146 -15.36 17.04 -5.52
N ASP A 147 -15.28 15.78 -5.94
CA ASP A 147 -16.05 15.22 -7.05
C ASP A 147 -16.92 14.08 -6.50
N GLU A 148 -18.22 14.35 -6.37
CA GLU A 148 -19.18 13.42 -5.76
C GLU A 148 -19.31 12.08 -6.51
N ARG A 149 -18.84 12.01 -7.76
CA ARG A 149 -18.79 10.76 -8.53
C ARG A 149 -17.83 9.73 -7.90
N PHE A 150 -16.84 10.20 -7.13
CA PHE A 150 -15.89 9.35 -6.43
C PHE A 150 -16.32 9.05 -4.99
N GLY A 151 -16.83 10.07 -4.27
CA GLY A 151 -17.21 9.88 -2.87
C GLY A 151 -17.62 11.17 -2.17
N PRO A 152 -17.96 11.10 -0.87
CA PRO A 152 -18.44 12.24 -0.08
C PRO A 152 -17.30 13.21 0.21
N ARG A 153 -17.65 14.51 0.39
CA ARG A 153 -16.68 15.56 0.74
C ARG A 153 -15.89 15.25 2.02
N PHE A 154 -16.53 14.62 3.00
CA PHE A 154 -15.97 14.29 4.31
C PHE A 154 -16.16 12.79 4.55
N PRO A 155 -15.22 11.93 4.07
CA PRO A 155 -15.29 10.50 4.33
C PRO A 155 -15.05 10.20 5.82
N ASP A 156 -15.77 9.22 6.33
CA ASP A 156 -15.56 8.70 7.67
C ASP A 156 -14.30 7.79 7.68
N MET A 157 -13.40 8.03 8.64
CA MET A 157 -12.17 7.25 8.83
C MET A 157 -12.19 6.44 10.13
N THR A 158 -13.36 6.29 10.78
CA THR A 158 -13.50 5.56 12.05
C THR A 158 -12.98 4.12 11.95
N GLU A 159 -13.17 3.49 10.80
CA GLU A 159 -12.69 2.13 10.53
C GLU A 159 -11.86 2.10 9.23
N ALA A 160 -10.81 2.92 9.17
CA ALA A 160 -9.93 3.03 8.00
C ALA A 160 -9.30 1.68 7.58
N TYR A 161 -9.14 0.78 8.54
CA TYR A 161 -8.64 -0.59 8.39
C TYR A 161 -9.63 -1.56 9.05
N PRO A 162 -10.63 -2.08 8.32
CA PRO A 162 -11.70 -2.90 8.87
C PRO A 162 -11.23 -4.08 9.69
N HIS A 163 -11.74 -4.21 10.92
CA HIS A 163 -11.38 -5.29 11.85
C HIS A 163 -11.53 -6.67 11.21
N ARG A 164 -12.61 -6.89 10.44
CA ARG A 164 -12.87 -8.15 9.73
C ARG A 164 -11.73 -8.57 8.78
N LEU A 165 -11.03 -7.60 8.13
CA LEU A 165 -9.90 -7.92 7.25
C LEU A 165 -8.62 -8.22 8.04
N ARG A 166 -8.40 -7.52 9.14
CA ARG A 166 -7.26 -7.77 10.04
C ARG A 166 -7.39 -9.16 10.70
N GLU A 167 -8.60 -9.51 11.13
CA GLU A 167 -8.91 -10.83 11.69
C GLU A 167 -8.65 -11.96 10.67
N LYS A 168 -9.11 -11.81 9.43
CA LYS A 168 -8.78 -12.74 8.33
C LYS A 168 -7.27 -12.87 8.14
N ALA A 169 -6.54 -11.76 8.16
CA ALA A 169 -5.10 -11.79 8.01
C ALA A 169 -4.40 -12.49 9.19
N HIS A 170 -4.85 -12.31 10.42
CA HIS A 170 -4.35 -13.05 11.59
C HIS A 170 -4.61 -14.56 11.46
N GLN A 171 -5.82 -14.95 11.05
CA GLN A 171 -6.17 -16.35 10.83
C GLN A 171 -5.33 -16.98 9.70
N ALA A 172 -5.14 -16.24 8.60
CA ALA A 172 -4.30 -16.67 7.49
C ALA A 172 -2.82 -16.83 7.92
N ALA A 173 -2.28 -15.90 8.70
CA ALA A 173 -0.93 -16.00 9.26
C ALA A 173 -0.78 -17.20 10.19
N GLY A 174 -1.74 -17.43 11.08
CA GLY A 174 -1.77 -18.60 11.96
C GLY A 174 -1.78 -19.93 11.19
N ALA A 175 -2.58 -20.01 10.12
CA ALA A 175 -2.62 -21.18 9.24
C ALA A 175 -1.31 -21.40 8.45
N LEU A 176 -0.51 -20.35 8.26
CA LEU A 176 0.83 -20.40 7.66
C LEU A 176 1.94 -20.61 8.69
N GLY A 177 1.61 -20.77 9.97
CA GLY A 177 2.57 -21.09 11.04
C GLY A 177 3.32 -19.87 11.63
N PHE A 178 2.81 -18.65 11.46
CA PHE A 178 3.39 -17.45 12.07
C PHE A 178 2.32 -16.50 12.62
N ALA A 179 2.75 -15.51 13.41
CA ALA A 179 1.89 -14.45 13.92
C ALA A 179 2.25 -13.11 13.28
N CYS A 180 1.25 -12.30 12.97
CA CYS A 180 1.46 -10.89 12.66
C CYS A 180 1.40 -10.04 13.93
N LYS A 181 2.18 -8.96 13.95
CA LYS A 181 1.98 -7.84 14.87
C LYS A 181 0.77 -7.02 14.43
N GLU A 182 0.30 -6.14 15.28
CA GLU A 182 -0.71 -5.14 14.93
C GLU A 182 -0.30 -3.81 15.55
N GLY A 183 -0.55 -2.69 14.84
CA GLY A 183 -0.14 -1.39 15.36
C GLY A 183 -0.52 -0.21 14.47
N VAL A 184 -0.22 0.98 14.99
CA VAL A 184 -0.45 2.28 14.35
C VAL A 184 0.75 2.66 13.48
N TYR A 185 0.48 2.99 12.22
CA TYR A 185 1.51 3.39 11.27
C TYR A 185 1.55 4.91 11.11
N ALA A 186 2.71 5.54 11.31
CA ALA A 186 2.91 6.96 11.01
C ALA A 186 3.51 7.13 9.61
N ILE A 187 3.06 8.15 8.88
CA ILE A 187 3.70 8.56 7.63
C ILE A 187 4.34 9.93 7.79
N PHE A 188 5.53 10.10 7.19
CA PHE A 188 6.21 11.38 7.07
C PHE A 188 6.73 11.57 5.63
N PRO A 189 7.10 12.82 5.20
CA PRO A 189 7.39 13.08 3.79
C PRO A 189 8.66 12.40 3.27
N GLY A 190 9.71 12.21 4.07
CA GLY A 190 11.02 11.85 3.55
C GLY A 190 11.64 12.99 2.73
N PRO A 191 12.64 12.75 1.83
CA PRO A 191 13.32 11.46 1.57
C PRO A 191 14.39 11.09 2.61
N CYS A 192 14.78 12.01 3.53
CA CYS A 192 15.68 11.65 4.62
C CYS A 192 14.96 10.78 5.66
N TYR A 193 15.71 9.91 6.32
CA TYR A 193 15.20 9.23 7.50
C TYR A 193 15.01 10.22 8.65
N GLU A 194 14.16 9.85 9.59
CA GLU A 194 13.84 10.64 10.77
C GLU A 194 15.05 10.81 11.69
N THR A 195 15.08 11.90 12.43
CA THR A 195 15.97 12.07 13.57
C THR A 195 15.46 11.28 14.77
N ALA A 196 16.35 10.98 15.73
CA ALA A 196 15.95 10.33 16.98
C ALA A 196 14.94 11.16 17.80
N ALA A 197 14.93 12.49 17.63
CA ALA A 197 13.96 13.36 18.31
C ALA A 197 12.57 13.24 17.67
N GLU A 198 12.49 13.17 16.35
CA GLU A 198 11.25 12.94 15.63
C GLU A 198 10.67 11.56 15.97
N ILE A 199 11.50 10.51 16.02
CA ILE A 199 11.04 9.18 16.42
C ILE A 199 10.45 9.18 17.83
N ARG A 200 11.08 9.85 18.79
CA ARG A 200 10.49 9.99 20.13
C ARG A 200 9.16 10.75 20.13
N ALA A 201 9.02 11.76 19.27
CA ALA A 201 7.76 12.48 19.11
C ALA A 201 6.65 11.56 18.54
N TYR A 202 6.96 10.77 17.50
CA TYR A 202 6.02 9.81 16.93
C TYR A 202 5.65 8.69 17.90
N GLU A 203 6.61 8.18 18.69
CA GLU A 203 6.38 7.23 19.79
C GLU A 203 5.38 7.79 20.80
N HIS A 204 5.54 9.06 21.20
CA HIS A 204 4.61 9.75 22.12
C HIS A 204 3.22 9.97 21.52
N LEU A 205 3.10 10.12 20.21
CA LEU A 205 1.83 10.19 19.50
C LEU A 205 1.14 8.82 19.36
N GLY A 206 1.82 7.73 19.75
CA GLY A 206 1.27 6.38 19.69
C GLY A 206 1.58 5.60 18.43
N ALA A 207 2.57 6.01 17.63
CA ALA A 207 3.00 5.26 16.45
C ALA A 207 3.84 4.03 16.85
N ASP A 208 3.54 2.88 16.22
CA ASP A 208 4.29 1.62 16.35
C ASP A 208 5.31 1.42 15.23
N ALA A 209 5.06 2.01 14.06
CA ALA A 209 5.94 1.95 12.91
C ALA A 209 5.84 3.24 12.09
N ILE A 210 6.86 3.50 11.25
CA ILE A 210 6.96 4.73 10.47
C ILE A 210 7.52 4.47 9.07
N GLY A 211 7.01 5.20 8.08
CA GLY A 211 7.53 5.16 6.71
C GLY A 211 7.03 6.31 5.85
N MET A 212 7.23 6.21 4.54
CA MET A 212 7.05 7.33 3.58
C MET A 212 5.96 7.07 2.54
N SER A 213 5.02 6.13 2.80
CA SER A 213 3.99 5.72 1.83
C SER A 213 2.70 5.26 2.51
N THR A 214 1.76 4.70 1.73
CA THR A 214 0.60 3.94 2.24
C THR A 214 -0.58 4.81 2.67
N VAL A 215 -0.40 5.77 3.57
CA VAL A 215 -1.50 6.56 4.13
C VAL A 215 -2.29 7.35 3.06
N PRO A 216 -1.67 8.00 2.06
CA PRO A 216 -2.42 8.66 1.00
C PRO A 216 -3.31 7.69 0.21
N GLU A 217 -2.82 6.49 -0.10
CA GLU A 217 -3.57 5.45 -0.80
C GLU A 217 -4.74 4.93 0.05
N VAL A 218 -4.53 4.76 1.36
CA VAL A 218 -5.57 4.35 2.32
C VAL A 218 -6.67 5.40 2.42
N ILE A 219 -6.31 6.68 2.53
CA ILE A 219 -7.28 7.79 2.56
C ILE A 219 -8.10 7.81 1.27
N ALA A 220 -7.45 7.69 0.11
CA ALA A 220 -8.14 7.65 -1.18
C ALA A 220 -9.04 6.42 -1.31
N ALA A 221 -8.60 5.24 -0.86
CA ALA A 221 -9.39 4.01 -0.90
C ALA A 221 -10.65 4.10 -0.04
N ASN A 222 -10.54 4.62 1.19
CA ASN A 222 -11.70 4.84 2.06
C ASN A 222 -12.68 5.85 1.45
N TYR A 223 -12.18 6.96 0.88
CA TYR A 223 -12.98 7.94 0.15
C TYR A 223 -13.78 7.29 -1.01
N LEU A 224 -13.17 6.32 -1.70
CA LEU A 224 -13.74 5.58 -2.82
C LEU A 224 -14.61 4.38 -2.38
N GLY A 225 -14.81 4.19 -1.08
CA GLY A 225 -15.63 3.10 -0.53
C GLY A 225 -15.01 1.71 -0.61
N MET A 226 -13.69 1.62 -0.74
CA MET A 226 -12.96 0.34 -0.66
C MET A 226 -12.65 -0.04 0.79
N ALA A 227 -12.73 -1.33 1.11
CA ALA A 227 -12.17 -1.87 2.34
C ALA A 227 -10.63 -2.02 2.22
N VAL A 228 -9.87 -1.64 3.24
CA VAL A 228 -8.41 -1.66 3.18
C VAL A 228 -7.81 -2.63 4.19
N LEU A 229 -6.82 -3.42 3.73
CA LEU A 229 -5.90 -4.15 4.58
C LEU A 229 -4.48 -3.59 4.39
N GLY A 230 -3.90 -3.03 5.44
CA GLY A 230 -2.51 -2.58 5.45
C GLY A 230 -1.58 -3.63 6.06
N ILE A 231 -0.48 -3.96 5.38
CA ILE A 231 0.53 -4.90 5.88
C ILE A 231 1.91 -4.25 5.73
N ALA A 232 2.54 -3.93 6.84
CA ALA A 232 3.88 -3.37 6.90
C ALA A 232 4.90 -4.46 7.21
N CYS A 233 6.01 -4.47 6.48
CA CYS A 233 7.20 -5.25 6.83
C CYS A 233 8.16 -4.36 7.63
N ILE A 234 8.45 -4.73 8.88
CA ILE A 234 9.45 -4.04 9.69
C ILE A 234 10.83 -4.43 9.14
N THR A 235 11.48 -3.51 8.45
CA THR A 235 12.77 -3.78 7.81
C THR A 235 13.97 -3.37 8.66
N ASN A 236 13.75 -2.44 9.57
CA ASN A 236 14.73 -1.92 10.51
C ASN A 236 14.02 -1.36 11.74
N MET A 237 14.71 -1.20 12.84
CA MET A 237 14.22 -0.39 13.95
C MET A 237 14.54 1.07 13.66
N ALA A 238 13.61 1.98 13.96
CA ALA A 238 13.71 3.40 13.61
C ALA A 238 14.93 4.11 14.27
N THR A 239 15.28 5.28 13.76
CA THR A 239 16.43 6.08 14.22
C THR A 239 16.38 6.34 15.73
N GLY A 240 17.50 6.08 16.41
CA GLY A 240 17.60 6.24 17.88
C GLY A 240 17.08 5.05 18.70
N ILE A 241 16.41 4.09 18.05
CA ILE A 241 16.08 2.77 18.61
C ILE A 241 17.15 1.77 18.15
N ALA A 242 17.42 1.70 16.85
CA ALA A 242 18.59 1.00 16.35
C ALA A 242 19.90 1.73 16.74
N ARG A 243 20.95 0.94 16.99
CA ARG A 243 22.30 1.47 17.25
C ARG A 243 23.09 1.74 15.98
N GLU A 244 22.70 1.12 14.87
CA GLU A 244 23.40 1.18 13.58
C GLU A 244 22.76 2.20 12.65
N LYS A 245 23.57 2.69 11.69
CA LYS A 245 23.06 3.59 10.64
C LYS A 245 22.19 2.81 9.66
N HIS A 246 21.06 3.41 9.27
CA HIS A 246 20.19 2.84 8.26
C HIS A 246 20.83 2.90 6.86
N SER A 247 20.60 1.87 6.06
CA SER A 247 20.92 1.88 4.65
C SER A 247 19.73 1.33 3.84
N HIS A 248 19.49 1.92 2.68
CA HIS A 248 18.43 1.41 1.78
C HIS A 248 18.70 -0.03 1.32
N GLN A 249 19.97 -0.42 1.20
CA GLN A 249 20.35 -1.80 0.84
C GLN A 249 19.92 -2.80 1.91
N GLU A 250 20.09 -2.47 3.20
CA GLU A 250 19.66 -3.34 4.30
C GLU A 250 18.14 -3.45 4.36
N VAL A 251 17.42 -2.33 4.15
CA VAL A 251 15.96 -2.31 4.03
C VAL A 251 15.49 -3.28 2.93
N LEU A 252 16.09 -3.22 1.74
CA LEU A 252 15.76 -4.12 0.63
C LEU A 252 16.10 -5.58 0.95
N ARG A 253 17.22 -5.84 1.63
CA ARG A 253 17.61 -7.20 2.01
C ARG A 253 16.56 -7.83 2.93
N ILE A 254 16.19 -7.16 4.02
CA ILE A 254 15.19 -7.67 4.97
C ILE A 254 13.80 -7.78 4.31
N ALA A 255 13.42 -6.80 3.47
CA ALA A 255 12.16 -6.88 2.72
C ALA A 255 12.12 -8.11 1.81
N ASN A 256 13.21 -8.39 1.09
CA ASN A 256 13.33 -9.58 0.24
C ASN A 256 13.27 -10.89 1.05
N GLU A 257 13.94 -10.96 2.19
CA GLU A 257 13.91 -12.14 3.08
C GLU A 257 12.48 -12.38 3.63
N SER A 258 11.73 -11.31 3.89
CA SER A 258 10.34 -11.38 4.38
C SER A 258 9.32 -11.58 3.26
N SER A 259 9.73 -11.42 1.99
CA SER A 259 8.83 -11.39 0.83
C SER A 259 8.02 -12.67 0.69
N GLN A 260 8.62 -13.84 0.86
CA GLN A 260 7.90 -15.12 0.76
C GLN A 260 6.77 -15.21 1.79
N LYS A 261 7.05 -14.83 3.03
CA LYS A 261 6.08 -14.82 4.13
C LYS A 261 4.92 -13.84 3.85
N LEU A 262 5.24 -12.64 3.36
CA LEU A 262 4.23 -11.64 3.00
C LEU A 262 3.42 -12.08 1.78
N CYS A 263 4.05 -12.59 0.73
CA CYS A 263 3.36 -13.08 -0.46
C CYS A 263 2.39 -14.21 -0.12
N ALA A 264 2.81 -15.18 0.70
CA ALA A 264 1.95 -16.26 1.16
C ALA A 264 0.74 -15.75 1.97
N LEU A 265 0.97 -14.74 2.84
CA LEU A 265 -0.11 -14.11 3.59
C LEU A 265 -1.12 -13.41 2.67
N VAL A 266 -0.64 -12.55 1.76
CA VAL A 266 -1.50 -11.82 0.82
C VAL A 266 -2.27 -12.77 -0.08
N GLU A 267 -1.60 -13.77 -0.64
CA GLU A 267 -2.24 -14.80 -1.46
C GLU A 267 -3.37 -15.52 -0.70
N ARG A 268 -3.09 -15.94 0.53
CA ARG A 268 -4.08 -16.63 1.38
C ARG A 268 -5.27 -15.73 1.68
N VAL A 269 -5.03 -14.47 2.06
CA VAL A 269 -6.11 -13.50 2.33
C VAL A 269 -6.95 -13.24 1.09
N VAL A 270 -6.32 -13.04 -0.08
CA VAL A 270 -7.05 -12.79 -1.34
C VAL A 270 -7.94 -13.97 -1.70
N ARG A 271 -7.48 -15.21 -1.53
CA ARG A 271 -8.29 -16.42 -1.79
C ARG A 271 -9.55 -16.52 -0.93
N GLU A 272 -9.57 -15.86 0.21
CA GLU A 272 -10.65 -15.89 1.20
C GLU A 272 -11.55 -14.64 1.16
N LEU A 273 -11.29 -13.66 0.25
CA LEU A 273 -12.16 -12.50 0.05
C LEU A 273 -13.46 -12.88 -0.65
#